data_3f51f712cafd39ef03a2372b0b038d29
#
_entry.id   3f51f712cafd39ef03a2372b0b038d29
#
_cell.length_a   1.000
_cell.length_b   1.000
_cell.length_c   1.000
_cell.angle_alpha   90.00
_cell.angle_beta   90.00
_cell.angle_gamma   90.00
#
_symmetry.space_group_name_H-M   'P 1'
#
loop_
_entity.id
_entity.type
_entity.pdbx_description
1 polymer ?
#
loop_
_entity_poly.entity_id
_entity_poly.type
_entity_poly.pdbx_seq_one_letter_code
_entity_poly.pdbx_strand_id
1 'polypeptide(L)'
;MQRYNEIKDFFVKTVIVMLSFVFIAGVTSTTKVFADEPGSVFLWGGYDDDGLFGTYAEEHGSPEYSIFGDAEEGLQKLKAGFEVDLAWPCQGEIKRWVRAGVLEPLDPSRIDNWDDMFPEVRDLPSGMVDGKHYFAPVDWGDTTLFYMADRIDWMDASNESFALMEDPRVKGKVGILDSAADSLFLMMHHLGIDIREQDQLTKAAIDQGIDKFREMRDNGQIRAFFGDTSSMIEALGNEEIDVALGWNEIAWSAGAKMMQPSNGTMTWACGLAIVKGANLDKAYAMINGATSAETSAYLLSEWGYGHSNKAGFSTLTADELAERGVASNPIEHLNNGMFSVMPTDEVTDYMEAQWAEMVAGG
;
A
#
# COMPACT_ATOMS: atom_id res chain seq x y z
N MET A 1 -22.70 -14.39 -76.84
CA MET A 1 -23.79 -14.18 -75.89
C MET A 1 -23.98 -15.36 -74.94
N GLN A 2 -23.82 -16.58 -75.36
CA GLN A 2 -24.07 -17.79 -74.53
C GLN A 2 -23.00 -17.96 -73.42
N ARG A 3 -21.75 -17.67 -73.64
CA ARG A 3 -20.69 -17.74 -72.63
C ARG A 3 -20.76 -16.70 -71.49
N TYR A 4 -21.41 -15.56 -71.75
CA TYR A 4 -21.57 -14.49 -70.76
C TYR A 4 -22.66 -14.83 -69.73
N ASN A 5 -23.66 -15.57 -70.12
CA ASN A 5 -24.76 -16.00 -69.24
C ASN A 5 -24.34 -17.15 -68.31
N GLU A 6 -23.46 -18.06 -68.75
CA GLU A 6 -22.96 -19.17 -67.91
C GLU A 6 -22.03 -18.66 -66.78
N ILE A 7 -21.25 -17.61 -67.04
CA ILE A 7 -20.38 -17.00 -66.05
C ILE A 7 -21.19 -16.24 -64.98
N LYS A 8 -22.29 -15.59 -65.36
CA LYS A 8 -23.18 -14.90 -64.41
C LYS A 8 -23.90 -15.89 -63.49
N ASP A 9 -24.38 -17.01 -64.01
CA ASP A 9 -25.03 -18.05 -63.22
C ASP A 9 -24.07 -18.75 -62.25
N PHE A 10 -22.80 -18.94 -62.64
CA PHE A 10 -21.77 -19.48 -61.76
C PHE A 10 -21.44 -18.53 -60.62
N PHE A 11 -21.28 -17.20 -60.89
CA PHE A 11 -21.01 -16.22 -59.87
C PHE A 11 -22.18 -16.01 -58.90
N VAL A 12 -23.41 -16.01 -59.37
CA VAL A 12 -24.57 -15.83 -58.50
C VAL A 12 -24.79 -17.06 -57.61
N LYS A 13 -24.55 -18.29 -58.12
CA LYS A 13 -24.68 -19.50 -57.30
C LYS A 13 -23.52 -19.63 -56.27
N THR A 14 -22.32 -19.20 -56.60
CA THR A 14 -21.16 -19.25 -55.69
C THR A 14 -21.28 -18.20 -54.59
N VAL A 15 -21.80 -17.00 -54.90
CA VAL A 15 -22.01 -15.95 -53.91
C VAL A 15 -23.12 -16.30 -52.93
N ILE A 16 -24.19 -16.97 -53.39
CA ILE A 16 -25.30 -17.41 -52.53
C ILE A 16 -24.88 -18.56 -51.61
N VAL A 17 -23.99 -19.48 -52.05
CA VAL A 17 -23.43 -20.56 -51.19
C VAL A 17 -22.42 -20.02 -50.19
N MET A 18 -21.62 -19.00 -50.53
CA MET A 18 -20.70 -18.37 -49.55
C MET A 18 -21.43 -17.51 -48.52
N LEU A 19 -22.53 -16.87 -48.85
CA LEU A 19 -23.35 -16.13 -47.87
C LEU A 19 -24.15 -17.04 -46.93
N SER A 20 -24.37 -18.32 -47.28
CA SER A 20 -25.04 -19.28 -46.39
C SER A 20 -24.11 -19.98 -45.40
N PHE A 21 -22.79 -19.93 -45.57
CA PHE A 21 -21.79 -20.52 -44.66
C PHE A 21 -21.17 -19.54 -43.68
N VAL A 22 -21.40 -18.23 -43.83
CA VAL A 22 -20.87 -17.19 -42.91
C VAL A 22 -21.79 -16.96 -41.70
N PHE A 23 -22.94 -17.59 -41.63
CA PHE A 23 -23.92 -17.35 -40.55
C PHE A 23 -23.98 -18.42 -39.46
N ILE A 24 -23.02 -19.38 -39.37
CA ILE A 24 -22.99 -20.40 -38.32
C ILE A 24 -21.54 -20.52 -37.71
N ALA A 25 -20.75 -19.49 -37.81
CA ALA A 25 -19.66 -19.25 -36.82
C ALA A 25 -20.21 -18.20 -35.85
N GLY A 26 -21.18 -18.60 -35.04
CA GLY A 26 -21.50 -17.88 -33.84
C GLY A 26 -20.25 -17.84 -32.97
N VAL A 27 -19.51 -16.75 -33.04
CA VAL A 27 -18.63 -16.35 -31.95
C VAL A 27 -19.59 -16.18 -30.78
N THR A 28 -19.78 -17.24 -30.00
CA THR A 28 -20.23 -17.08 -28.62
C THR A 28 -19.08 -16.38 -27.89
N SER A 29 -18.95 -15.06 -28.10
CA SER A 29 -18.36 -14.23 -27.04
C SER A 29 -19.30 -14.46 -25.86
N THR A 30 -18.91 -15.33 -24.97
CA THR A 30 -19.43 -15.33 -23.61
C THR A 30 -19.00 -14.00 -23.02
N THR A 31 -19.77 -12.92 -23.27
CA THR A 31 -19.75 -11.78 -22.39
C THR A 31 -20.12 -12.34 -21.02
N LYS A 32 -19.15 -12.38 -20.10
CA LYS A 32 -19.47 -12.56 -18.69
C LYS A 32 -20.50 -11.47 -18.38
N VAL A 33 -21.75 -11.84 -18.19
CA VAL A 33 -22.77 -10.93 -17.67
C VAL A 33 -22.54 -10.95 -16.18
N PHE A 34 -21.89 -9.93 -15.66
CA PHE A 34 -21.84 -9.72 -14.23
C PHE A 34 -23.28 -9.48 -13.77
N ALA A 35 -23.75 -10.27 -12.83
CA ALA A 35 -25.14 -10.24 -12.36
C ALA A 35 -25.45 -8.98 -11.54
N ASP A 36 -24.41 -8.32 -11.00
CA ASP A 36 -24.45 -7.07 -10.22
C ASP A 36 -23.33 -6.13 -10.65
N GLU A 37 -23.51 -4.83 -10.43
CA GLU A 37 -22.43 -3.85 -10.57
C GLU A 37 -21.29 -4.19 -9.59
N PRO A 38 -20.01 -3.98 -9.97
CA PRO A 38 -18.88 -4.24 -9.07
C PRO A 38 -18.98 -3.39 -7.79
N GLY A 39 -18.27 -3.80 -6.75
CA GLY A 39 -18.15 -3.03 -5.52
C GLY A 39 -17.22 -1.83 -5.72
N SER A 40 -17.28 -0.90 -4.78
CA SER A 40 -16.49 0.33 -4.80
C SER A 40 -15.48 0.36 -3.64
N VAL A 41 -14.28 0.86 -3.91
CA VAL A 41 -13.21 0.96 -2.91
C VAL A 41 -12.49 2.30 -2.99
N PHE A 42 -12.20 2.88 -1.82
CA PHE A 42 -11.50 4.13 -1.62
C PHE A 42 -10.13 3.84 -1.02
N LEU A 43 -9.04 4.09 -1.76
CA LEU A 43 -7.73 3.55 -1.49
C LEU A 43 -6.61 4.57 -1.81
N TRP A 44 -5.40 4.20 -1.46
CA TRP A 44 -4.20 4.98 -1.73
C TRP A 44 -3.91 5.10 -3.23
N GLY A 45 -3.26 6.19 -3.63
CA GLY A 45 -2.75 6.31 -4.99
C GLY A 45 -1.82 5.15 -5.35
N GLY A 46 -2.04 4.54 -6.52
CA GLY A 46 -1.29 3.36 -6.98
C GLY A 46 -1.87 2.01 -6.56
N TYR A 47 -2.86 1.96 -5.66
CA TYR A 47 -3.55 0.73 -5.25
C TYR A 47 -4.75 0.37 -6.14
N ASP A 48 -4.98 1.09 -7.20
CA ASP A 48 -6.03 0.85 -8.21
C ASP A 48 -5.62 -0.30 -9.17
N ASP A 49 -5.35 -1.46 -8.59
CA ASP A 49 -4.84 -2.66 -9.25
C ASP A 49 -5.73 -3.87 -8.95
N ASP A 50 -6.30 -4.46 -10.00
CA ASP A 50 -7.18 -5.64 -9.90
C ASP A 50 -6.48 -6.84 -9.25
N GLY A 51 -5.16 -6.96 -9.39
CA GLY A 51 -4.35 -8.01 -8.77
C GLY A 51 -4.41 -8.01 -7.23
N LEU A 52 -4.74 -6.87 -6.61
CA LEU A 52 -4.94 -6.77 -5.16
C LEU A 52 -6.26 -7.35 -4.67
N PHE A 53 -7.12 -7.81 -5.57
CA PHE A 53 -8.43 -8.40 -5.24
C PHE A 53 -8.58 -9.86 -5.69
N GLY A 54 -7.48 -10.52 -6.07
CA GLY A 54 -7.45 -11.93 -6.48
C GLY A 54 -8.42 -12.20 -7.64
N THR A 55 -9.23 -13.25 -7.51
CA THR A 55 -10.22 -13.60 -8.54
C THR A 55 -11.46 -12.71 -8.56
N TYR A 56 -11.64 -11.79 -7.60
CA TYR A 56 -12.83 -10.95 -7.52
C TYR A 56 -13.10 -10.20 -8.83
N ALA A 57 -12.07 -9.57 -9.40
CA ALA A 57 -12.21 -8.81 -10.65
C ALA A 57 -12.62 -9.69 -11.83
N GLU A 58 -12.21 -10.96 -11.86
CA GLU A 58 -12.61 -11.93 -12.87
C GLU A 58 -14.07 -12.38 -12.71
N GLU A 59 -14.57 -12.46 -11.48
CA GLU A 59 -15.91 -12.97 -11.16
C GLU A 59 -16.96 -11.88 -11.18
N HIS A 60 -16.63 -10.66 -10.75
CA HIS A 60 -17.57 -9.56 -10.52
C HIS A 60 -17.27 -8.30 -11.36
N GLY A 61 -16.12 -8.23 -12.04
CA GLY A 61 -15.60 -7.02 -12.69
C GLY A 61 -14.66 -6.25 -11.76
N SER A 62 -13.82 -5.40 -12.34
CA SER A 62 -12.91 -4.52 -11.58
C SER A 62 -13.69 -3.66 -10.58
N PRO A 63 -13.24 -3.52 -9.32
CA PRO A 63 -13.83 -2.57 -8.39
C PRO A 63 -13.87 -1.15 -8.95
N GLU A 64 -14.84 -0.35 -8.53
CA GLU A 64 -14.82 1.09 -8.79
C GLU A 64 -13.82 1.75 -7.86
N TYR A 65 -12.68 2.17 -8.41
CA TYR A 65 -11.61 2.78 -7.64
C TYR A 65 -11.82 4.27 -7.45
N SER A 66 -11.62 4.72 -6.21
CA SER A 66 -11.50 6.13 -5.85
C SER A 66 -10.23 6.30 -5.02
N ILE A 67 -9.53 7.44 -5.17
CA ILE A 67 -8.20 7.63 -4.60
C ILE A 67 -8.21 8.75 -3.57
N PHE A 68 -7.47 8.55 -2.47
CA PHE A 68 -7.06 9.60 -1.53
C PHE A 68 -5.53 9.69 -1.49
N GLY A 69 -5.03 10.91 -1.31
CA GLY A 69 -3.60 11.17 -1.24
C GLY A 69 -3.04 10.95 0.16
N ASP A 70 -3.87 11.16 1.19
CA ASP A 70 -3.53 10.95 2.58
C ASP A 70 -4.76 10.51 3.40
N ALA A 71 -4.52 9.96 4.60
CA ALA A 71 -5.57 9.41 5.46
C ALA A 71 -6.55 10.47 5.97
N GLU A 72 -6.11 11.72 6.15
CA GLU A 72 -6.97 12.83 6.57
C GLU A 72 -7.93 13.22 5.45
N GLU A 73 -7.45 13.35 4.22
CA GLU A 73 -8.30 13.57 3.04
C GLU A 73 -9.37 12.48 2.95
N GLY A 74 -8.96 11.20 3.10
CA GLY A 74 -9.86 10.06 3.11
C GLY A 74 -10.95 10.20 4.17
N LEU A 75 -10.57 10.47 5.40
CA LEU A 75 -11.50 10.67 6.51
C LEU A 75 -12.48 11.82 6.26
N GLN A 76 -12.00 12.97 5.80
CA GLN A 76 -12.86 14.15 5.56
C GLN A 76 -13.87 13.91 4.43
N LYS A 77 -13.48 13.21 3.36
CA LYS A 77 -14.41 12.83 2.29
C LYS A 77 -15.51 11.90 2.80
N LEU A 78 -15.16 10.87 3.59
CA LEU A 78 -16.16 9.96 4.19
C LEU A 78 -17.08 10.71 5.18
N LYS A 79 -16.56 11.62 6.01
CA LYS A 79 -17.36 12.48 6.88
C LYS A 79 -18.30 13.40 6.11
N ALA A 80 -17.91 13.84 4.92
CA ALA A 80 -18.73 14.65 4.03
C ALA A 80 -19.81 13.84 3.29
N GLY A 81 -19.87 12.51 3.49
CA GLY A 81 -20.89 11.64 2.91
C GLY A 81 -20.46 11.04 1.56
N PHE A 82 -19.16 10.92 1.30
CA PHE A 82 -18.67 10.16 0.15
C PHE A 82 -19.07 8.69 0.32
N GLU A 83 -19.84 8.16 -0.64
CA GLU A 83 -20.39 6.80 -0.62
C GLU A 83 -19.45 5.83 -1.34
N VAL A 84 -19.06 4.77 -0.64
CA VAL A 84 -18.19 3.70 -1.13
C VAL A 84 -18.36 2.47 -0.23
N ASP A 85 -18.12 1.26 -0.75
CA ASP A 85 -18.30 0.04 0.05
C ASP A 85 -17.14 -0.19 1.03
N LEU A 86 -15.91 -0.03 0.54
CA LEU A 86 -14.69 -0.24 1.33
C LEU A 86 -13.78 0.98 1.28
N ALA A 87 -13.00 1.14 2.34
CA ALA A 87 -11.83 1.99 2.33
C ALA A 87 -10.59 1.17 2.71
N TRP A 88 -9.40 1.63 2.28
CA TRP A 88 -8.12 0.95 2.54
C TRP A 88 -7.21 1.80 3.44
N PRO A 89 -7.58 2.04 4.71
CA PRO A 89 -6.72 2.72 5.67
C PRO A 89 -5.60 1.82 6.19
N CYS A 90 -4.60 2.42 6.85
CA CYS A 90 -3.64 1.67 7.64
C CYS A 90 -4.09 1.57 9.11
N GLN A 91 -3.51 0.62 9.86
CA GLN A 91 -3.94 0.26 11.22
C GLN A 91 -3.99 1.45 12.20
N GLY A 92 -3.13 2.44 12.03
CA GLY A 92 -3.07 3.61 12.91
C GLY A 92 -4.34 4.47 12.86
N GLU A 93 -5.02 4.50 11.70
CA GLU A 93 -6.17 5.35 11.45
C GLU A 93 -7.49 4.77 11.95
N ILE A 94 -7.58 3.47 12.14
CA ILE A 94 -8.84 2.76 12.38
C ILE A 94 -9.61 3.34 13.57
N LYS A 95 -8.96 3.54 14.71
CA LYS A 95 -9.64 4.07 15.91
C LYS A 95 -10.21 5.48 15.69
N ARG A 96 -9.50 6.32 14.93
CA ARG A 96 -9.94 7.67 14.58
C ARG A 96 -11.16 7.63 13.66
N TRP A 97 -11.13 6.79 12.63
CA TRP A 97 -12.23 6.63 11.68
C TRP A 97 -13.49 6.02 12.34
N VAL A 98 -13.30 5.07 13.27
CA VAL A 98 -14.42 4.53 14.07
C VAL A 98 -15.04 5.62 14.96
N ARG A 99 -14.22 6.44 15.65
CA ARG A 99 -14.74 7.57 16.45
C ARG A 99 -15.49 8.58 15.59
N ALA A 100 -15.07 8.80 14.37
CA ALA A 100 -15.76 9.65 13.40
C ALA A 100 -17.09 9.06 12.89
N GLY A 101 -17.36 7.77 13.18
CA GLY A 101 -18.61 7.10 12.82
C GLY A 101 -18.72 6.75 11.33
N VAL A 102 -17.60 6.66 10.60
CA VAL A 102 -17.57 6.38 9.16
C VAL A 102 -17.35 4.89 8.84
N LEU A 103 -16.99 4.06 9.83
CA LEU A 103 -16.76 2.62 9.64
C LEU A 103 -17.83 1.78 10.35
N GLU A 104 -18.03 0.56 9.84
CA GLU A 104 -18.81 -0.50 10.47
C GLU A 104 -17.89 -1.66 10.90
N PRO A 105 -18.26 -2.40 11.98
CA PRO A 105 -17.48 -3.54 12.42
C PRO A 105 -17.54 -4.68 11.41
N LEU A 106 -16.43 -5.41 11.28
CA LEU A 106 -16.35 -6.63 10.51
C LEU A 106 -17.01 -7.81 11.25
N ASP A 107 -17.58 -8.72 10.48
CA ASP A 107 -17.93 -10.08 10.91
C ASP A 107 -16.86 -11.05 10.37
N PRO A 108 -15.91 -11.51 11.19
CA PRO A 108 -14.86 -12.42 10.77
C PRO A 108 -15.39 -13.74 10.17
N SER A 109 -16.60 -14.16 10.53
CA SER A 109 -17.20 -15.38 9.99
C SER A 109 -17.59 -15.30 8.52
N ARG A 110 -17.56 -14.10 7.94
CA ARG A 110 -17.80 -13.84 6.51
C ARG A 110 -16.50 -13.69 5.71
N ILE A 111 -15.35 -13.79 6.35
CA ILE A 111 -14.04 -13.71 5.72
C ILE A 111 -13.44 -15.09 5.65
N ASP A 112 -13.47 -15.70 4.46
CA ASP A 112 -13.10 -17.10 4.23
C ASP A 112 -11.65 -17.40 4.64
N ASN A 113 -10.75 -16.42 4.47
CA ASN A 113 -9.32 -16.54 4.73
C ASN A 113 -8.90 -16.02 6.13
N TRP A 114 -9.87 -15.75 7.05
CA TRP A 114 -9.57 -15.13 8.34
C TRP A 114 -8.53 -15.90 9.17
N ASP A 115 -8.64 -17.22 9.22
CA ASP A 115 -7.72 -18.07 9.99
C ASP A 115 -6.38 -18.33 9.29
N ASP A 116 -6.30 -18.01 7.99
CA ASP A 116 -5.06 -18.10 7.20
C ASP A 116 -4.18 -16.86 7.36
N MET A 117 -4.69 -15.79 7.96
CA MET A 117 -3.91 -14.58 8.24
C MET A 117 -2.91 -14.81 9.38
N PHE A 118 -1.82 -14.03 9.38
CA PHE A 118 -0.94 -13.90 10.53
C PHE A 118 -1.70 -13.24 11.70
N PRO A 119 -1.80 -13.89 12.88
CA PRO A 119 -2.45 -13.25 14.03
C PRO A 119 -1.81 -11.93 14.44
N GLU A 120 -0.52 -11.77 14.18
CA GLU A 120 0.28 -10.59 14.49
C GLU A 120 -0.23 -9.31 13.82
N VAL A 121 -0.83 -9.41 12.62
CA VAL A 121 -1.47 -8.28 11.93
C VAL A 121 -2.99 -8.34 12.00
N ARG A 122 -3.59 -9.54 12.02
CA ARG A 122 -5.03 -9.73 12.11
C ARG A 122 -5.61 -9.16 13.42
N ASP A 123 -4.93 -9.43 14.52
CA ASP A 123 -5.40 -9.11 15.88
C ASP A 123 -4.71 -7.86 16.46
N LEU A 124 -4.21 -6.97 15.60
CA LEU A 124 -3.60 -5.70 16.04
C LEU A 124 -4.58 -4.90 16.91
N PRO A 125 -4.16 -4.46 18.12
CA PRO A 125 -5.01 -3.65 18.99
C PRO A 125 -5.48 -2.33 18.36
N SER A 126 -4.76 -1.80 17.39
CA SER A 126 -5.12 -0.60 16.61
C SER A 126 -6.29 -0.85 15.67
N GLY A 127 -6.44 -2.07 15.13
CA GLY A 127 -7.54 -2.48 14.25
C GLY A 127 -8.84 -2.84 15.00
N MET A 128 -8.84 -2.77 16.36
CA MET A 128 -9.95 -3.19 17.19
C MET A 128 -10.50 -2.05 18.06
N VAL A 129 -11.83 -1.97 18.16
CA VAL A 129 -12.55 -1.05 19.05
C VAL A 129 -13.66 -1.83 19.77
N ASP A 130 -13.72 -1.72 21.10
CA ASP A 130 -14.71 -2.40 21.95
C ASP A 130 -14.82 -3.92 21.68
N GLY A 131 -13.68 -4.57 21.43
CA GLY A 131 -13.59 -6.01 21.17
C GLY A 131 -14.10 -6.46 19.78
N LYS A 132 -14.34 -5.52 18.88
CA LYS A 132 -14.75 -5.78 17.50
C LYS A 132 -13.64 -5.40 16.53
N HIS A 133 -13.46 -6.22 15.49
CA HIS A 133 -12.60 -5.88 14.36
C HIS A 133 -13.28 -4.87 13.45
N TYR A 134 -12.52 -3.87 12.97
CA TYR A 134 -12.96 -2.88 11.99
C TYR A 134 -12.06 -2.85 10.75
N PHE A 135 -11.11 -3.76 10.69
CA PHE A 135 -10.02 -3.78 9.74
C PHE A 135 -9.67 -5.23 9.39
N ALA A 136 -9.70 -5.55 8.10
CA ALA A 136 -9.17 -6.79 7.53
C ALA A 136 -7.80 -6.45 6.92
N PRO A 137 -6.68 -6.77 7.59
CA PRO A 137 -5.37 -6.45 7.05
C PRO A 137 -5.14 -7.22 5.75
N VAL A 138 -4.55 -6.55 4.77
CA VAL A 138 -4.17 -7.12 3.50
C VAL A 138 -2.65 -7.10 3.37
N ASP A 139 -2.07 -5.94 3.38
CA ASP A 139 -0.64 -5.72 3.18
C ASP A 139 0.05 -5.16 4.42
N TRP A 140 1.34 -5.41 4.51
CA TRP A 140 2.22 -4.86 5.53
C TRP A 140 3.63 -4.64 4.97
N GLY A 141 4.34 -3.73 5.57
CA GLY A 141 5.70 -3.43 5.22
C GLY A 141 6.39 -2.59 6.29
N ASP A 142 7.54 -2.05 5.95
CA ASP A 142 8.33 -1.21 6.84
C ASP A 142 8.58 0.15 6.24
N THR A 143 8.61 1.15 7.10
CA THR A 143 9.23 2.44 6.82
C THR A 143 10.62 2.44 7.44
N THR A 144 11.65 2.60 6.61
CA THR A 144 13.05 2.60 7.03
C THR A 144 13.92 3.42 6.08
N LEU A 145 15.23 3.38 6.26
CA LEU A 145 16.17 3.91 5.28
C LEU A 145 16.57 2.82 4.27
N PHE A 146 16.68 3.25 3.04
CA PHE A 146 17.23 2.47 1.91
C PHE A 146 18.46 3.19 1.39
N TYR A 147 19.49 2.45 0.99
CA TYR A 147 20.72 3.04 0.46
C TYR A 147 21.27 2.26 -0.74
N MET A 148 21.94 2.95 -1.63
CA MET A 148 22.62 2.36 -2.77
C MET A 148 23.97 1.81 -2.35
N ALA A 149 24.08 0.48 -2.17
CA ALA A 149 25.25 -0.17 -1.61
C ALA A 149 26.51 -0.04 -2.49
N ASP A 150 26.35 0.18 -3.80
CA ASP A 150 27.44 0.45 -4.73
C ASP A 150 28.06 1.85 -4.58
N ARG A 151 27.31 2.79 -3.97
CA ARG A 151 27.71 4.19 -3.71
C ARG A 151 28.03 4.45 -2.23
N ILE A 152 27.52 3.60 -1.34
CA ILE A 152 27.71 3.67 0.13
C ILE A 152 28.36 2.36 0.60
N ASP A 153 29.57 2.07 0.07
CA ASP A 153 30.33 0.83 0.29
C ASP A 153 30.91 0.67 1.70
N TRP A 154 30.84 1.73 2.51
CA TRP A 154 31.30 1.77 3.92
C TRP A 154 30.21 1.39 4.92
N MET A 155 28.96 1.17 4.47
CA MET A 155 27.84 0.73 5.30
C MET A 155 27.76 -0.80 5.26
N ASP A 156 27.57 -1.40 6.43
CA ASP A 156 27.30 -2.83 6.59
C ASP A 156 26.30 -3.07 7.74
N ALA A 157 25.82 -4.30 7.89
CA ALA A 157 24.83 -4.66 8.89
C ALA A 157 25.22 -4.33 10.34
N SER A 158 26.53 -4.16 10.64
CA SER A 158 27.00 -3.85 12.00
C SER A 158 26.92 -2.36 12.36
N ASN A 159 26.78 -1.48 11.34
CA ASN A 159 26.75 -0.03 11.52
C ASN A 159 25.46 0.62 10.96
N GLU A 160 24.47 -0.17 10.50
CA GLU A 160 23.18 0.33 10.06
C GLU A 160 22.47 1.09 11.20
N SER A 161 22.18 2.36 10.94
CA SER A 161 21.53 3.27 11.88
C SER A 161 20.85 4.40 11.13
N PHE A 162 19.73 4.91 11.65
CA PHE A 162 19.06 6.09 11.13
C PHE A 162 19.96 7.35 11.12
N ALA A 163 21.06 7.35 11.88
CA ALA A 163 22.08 8.39 11.80
C ALA A 163 22.73 8.52 10.40
N LEU A 164 22.56 7.54 9.51
CA LEU A 164 23.00 7.64 8.11
C LEU A 164 22.43 8.87 7.42
N MET A 165 21.16 9.20 7.64
CA MET A 165 20.55 10.37 7.00
C MET A 165 21.17 11.72 7.43
N GLU A 166 21.93 11.73 8.54
CA GLU A 166 22.66 12.90 9.05
C GLU A 166 24.16 12.88 8.72
N ASP A 167 24.67 11.77 8.17
CA ASP A 167 26.08 11.61 7.90
C ASP A 167 26.57 12.62 6.85
N PRO A 168 27.64 13.40 7.13
CA PRO A 168 28.17 14.38 6.18
C PRO A 168 28.58 13.79 4.81
N ARG A 169 28.87 12.49 4.75
CA ARG A 169 29.26 11.79 3.49
C ARG A 169 28.11 11.67 2.51
N VAL A 170 26.87 11.71 2.99
CA VAL A 170 25.67 11.67 2.14
C VAL A 170 24.94 13.03 2.05
N LYS A 171 25.66 14.12 2.39
CA LYS A 171 25.10 15.48 2.34
C LYS A 171 24.59 15.83 0.96
N GLY A 172 23.31 16.26 0.89
CA GLY A 172 22.64 16.60 -0.37
C GLY A 172 22.23 15.39 -1.22
N LYS A 173 22.29 14.18 -0.63
CA LYS A 173 21.96 12.90 -1.25
C LYS A 173 20.88 12.11 -0.51
N VAL A 174 20.16 12.74 0.42
CA VAL A 174 19.10 12.12 1.23
C VAL A 174 17.76 12.55 0.68
N GLY A 175 16.93 11.59 0.30
CA GLY A 175 15.53 11.76 -0.04
C GLY A 175 14.65 11.36 1.14
N ILE A 176 13.60 12.12 1.40
CA ILE A 176 12.65 11.87 2.49
C ILE A 176 11.25 11.74 1.90
N LEU A 177 10.51 10.73 2.29
CA LEU A 177 9.11 10.59 1.93
C LEU A 177 8.29 11.72 2.57
N ASP A 178 7.49 12.43 1.80
CA ASP A 178 6.60 13.48 2.28
C ASP A 178 5.35 12.88 2.95
N SER A 179 5.57 12.34 4.13
CA SER A 179 4.56 11.73 4.99
C SER A 179 4.89 12.01 6.45
N ALA A 180 4.01 12.74 7.14
CA ALA A 180 4.17 13.00 8.57
C ALA A 180 4.12 11.70 9.39
N ALA A 181 3.16 10.82 9.10
CA ALA A 181 2.97 9.57 9.84
C ALA A 181 4.12 8.57 9.65
N ASP A 182 4.86 8.65 8.53
CA ASP A 182 6.01 7.77 8.27
C ASP A 182 7.33 8.42 8.66
N SER A 183 7.68 9.50 7.97
CA SER A 183 9.00 10.11 8.09
C SER A 183 9.21 10.74 9.45
N LEU A 184 8.21 11.48 9.97
CA LEU A 184 8.36 12.12 11.27
C LEU A 184 8.35 11.09 12.40
N PHE A 185 7.53 10.03 12.35
CA PHE A 185 7.53 8.99 13.36
C PHE A 185 8.87 8.23 13.40
N LEU A 186 9.44 7.94 12.21
CA LEU A 186 10.75 7.32 12.15
C LEU A 186 11.84 8.23 12.75
N MET A 187 11.78 9.55 12.50
CA MET A 187 12.66 10.52 13.13
C MET A 187 12.46 10.58 14.65
N MET A 188 11.22 10.58 15.13
CA MET A 188 10.91 10.56 16.56
C MET A 188 11.47 9.29 17.22
N HIS A 189 11.30 8.12 16.56
CA HIS A 189 11.93 6.89 17.03
C HIS A 189 13.45 7.00 17.08
N HIS A 190 14.09 7.57 16.06
CA HIS A 190 15.53 7.83 16.04
C HIS A 190 15.97 8.73 17.22
N LEU A 191 15.15 9.69 17.61
CA LEU A 191 15.37 10.57 18.76
C LEU A 191 15.05 9.90 20.12
N GLY A 192 14.63 8.63 20.12
CA GLY A 192 14.35 7.85 21.33
C GLY A 192 12.95 8.03 21.90
N ILE A 193 11.99 8.56 21.10
CA ILE A 193 10.58 8.66 21.45
C ILE A 193 9.90 7.34 21.03
N ASP A 194 9.19 6.68 21.95
CA ASP A 194 8.47 5.44 21.63
C ASP A 194 7.15 5.75 20.88
N ILE A 195 7.15 5.48 19.58
CA ILE A 195 6.01 5.74 18.71
C ILE A 195 4.83 4.77 18.89
N ARG A 196 4.97 3.77 19.77
CA ARG A 196 3.91 2.82 20.15
C ARG A 196 3.10 3.31 21.36
N GLU A 197 3.58 4.32 22.06
CA GLU A 197 3.01 4.85 23.28
C GLU A 197 2.37 6.22 23.01
N GLN A 198 1.04 6.27 22.96
CA GLN A 198 0.30 7.49 22.60
C GLN A 198 0.60 8.68 23.52
N ASP A 199 0.92 8.45 24.79
CA ASP A 199 1.24 9.51 25.76
C ASP A 199 2.61 10.16 25.52
N GLN A 200 3.49 9.50 24.75
CA GLN A 200 4.75 10.08 24.29
C GLN A 200 4.59 10.94 23.04
N LEU A 201 3.53 10.73 22.26
CA LEU A 201 3.24 11.46 21.02
C LEU A 201 2.60 12.83 21.34
N THR A 202 3.38 13.71 21.91
CA THR A 202 2.96 15.07 22.33
C THR A 202 3.39 16.12 21.31
N LYS A 203 2.77 17.32 21.36
CA LYS A 203 3.22 18.45 20.52
C LYS A 203 4.72 18.74 20.67
N ALA A 204 5.25 18.64 21.90
CA ALA A 204 6.68 18.84 22.14
C ALA A 204 7.56 17.73 21.51
N ALA A 205 7.07 16.50 21.42
CA ALA A 205 7.76 15.42 20.73
C ALA A 205 7.70 15.60 19.19
N ILE A 206 6.56 16.04 18.67
CA ILE A 206 6.40 16.43 17.26
C ILE A 206 7.40 17.54 16.90
N ASP A 207 7.45 18.60 17.71
CA ASP A 207 8.38 19.73 17.49
C ASP A 207 9.85 19.27 17.42
N GLN A 208 10.27 18.33 18.26
CA GLN A 208 11.64 17.79 18.22
C GLN A 208 11.96 17.13 16.87
N GLY A 209 11.04 16.31 16.34
CA GLY A 209 11.22 15.67 15.02
C GLY A 209 11.19 16.69 13.87
N ILE A 210 10.27 17.63 13.92
CA ILE A 210 10.15 18.72 12.93
C ILE A 210 11.42 19.59 12.93
N ASP A 211 11.89 20.00 14.09
CA ASP A 211 13.11 20.82 14.20
C ASP A 211 14.34 20.09 13.64
N LYS A 212 14.39 18.75 13.80
CA LYS A 212 15.46 17.95 13.24
C LYS A 212 15.42 17.90 11.73
N PHE A 213 14.25 17.69 11.12
CA PHE A 213 14.08 17.76 9.67
C PHE A 213 14.35 19.17 9.12
N ARG A 214 13.91 20.21 9.83
CA ARG A 214 14.20 21.61 9.47
C ARG A 214 15.71 21.87 9.48
N GLU A 215 16.44 21.43 10.51
CA GLU A 215 17.91 21.53 10.56
C GLU A 215 18.56 20.85 9.36
N MET A 216 18.15 19.61 9.04
CA MET A 216 18.70 18.84 7.93
C MET A 216 18.37 19.46 6.56
N ARG A 217 17.18 20.02 6.39
CA ARG A 217 16.79 20.75 5.19
C ARG A 217 17.65 22.01 5.02
N ASP A 218 17.71 22.84 6.06
CA ASP A 218 18.35 24.18 6.01
C ASP A 218 19.87 24.10 5.87
N ASN A 219 20.48 23.05 6.41
CA ASN A 219 21.93 22.82 6.25
C ASN A 219 22.26 22.11 4.91
N GLY A 220 21.24 21.73 4.10
CA GLY A 220 21.40 21.09 2.80
C GLY A 220 21.75 19.58 2.89
N GLN A 221 21.45 18.91 3.99
CA GLN A 221 21.56 17.46 4.12
C GLN A 221 20.52 16.75 3.25
N ILE A 222 19.28 17.20 3.33
CA ILE A 222 18.16 16.68 2.53
C ILE A 222 18.24 17.25 1.11
N ARG A 223 18.12 16.38 0.10
CA ARG A 223 18.04 16.74 -1.32
C ARG A 223 16.62 17.19 -1.69
N ALA A 224 15.61 16.41 -1.28
CA ALA A 224 14.21 16.69 -1.54
C ALA A 224 13.29 15.88 -0.59
N PHE A 225 12.06 16.38 -0.43
CA PHE A 225 10.90 15.63 0.04
C PHE A 225 10.14 15.12 -1.18
N PHE A 226 9.75 13.84 -1.18
CA PHE A 226 9.12 13.18 -2.31
C PHE A 226 7.69 12.79 -1.93
N GLY A 227 6.71 13.25 -2.70
CA GLY A 227 5.29 12.96 -2.47
C GLY A 227 4.88 11.53 -2.86
N ASP A 228 5.75 10.80 -3.56
CA ASP A 228 5.52 9.42 -3.99
C ASP A 228 6.84 8.65 -4.12
N THR A 229 6.73 7.33 -4.02
CA THR A 229 7.89 6.41 -4.06
C THR A 229 8.47 6.29 -5.46
N SER A 230 7.65 6.42 -6.51
CA SER A 230 8.12 6.31 -7.90
C SER A 230 9.12 7.41 -8.24
N SER A 231 8.83 8.66 -7.86
CA SER A 231 9.75 9.79 -8.02
C SER A 231 11.05 9.60 -7.22
N MET A 232 10.96 8.98 -6.03
CA MET A 232 12.12 8.67 -5.19
C MET A 232 13.00 7.57 -5.83
N ILE A 233 12.38 6.52 -6.38
CA ILE A 233 13.05 5.44 -7.12
C ILE A 233 13.77 6.02 -8.35
N GLU A 234 13.12 6.91 -9.09
CA GLU A 234 13.74 7.60 -10.22
C GLU A 234 14.96 8.42 -9.78
N ALA A 235 14.86 9.16 -8.67
CA ALA A 235 15.96 9.96 -8.13
C ALA A 235 17.15 9.08 -7.67
N LEU A 236 16.89 7.88 -7.12
CA LEU A 236 17.93 6.89 -6.82
C LEU A 236 18.61 6.39 -8.11
N GLY A 237 17.82 6.04 -9.13
CA GLY A 237 18.32 5.58 -10.41
C GLY A 237 19.14 6.63 -11.17
N ASN A 238 18.76 7.90 -11.05
CA ASN A 238 19.46 9.05 -11.67
C ASN A 238 20.63 9.58 -10.82
N GLU A 239 20.98 8.90 -9.71
CA GLU A 239 22.05 9.32 -8.79
C GLU A 239 21.84 10.71 -8.17
N GLU A 240 20.59 11.17 -8.10
CA GLU A 240 20.25 12.44 -7.42
C GLU A 240 20.30 12.27 -5.91
N ILE A 241 19.89 11.09 -5.41
CA ILE A 241 19.97 10.67 -4.02
C ILE A 241 20.67 9.32 -3.93
N ASP A 242 21.26 9.03 -2.79
CA ASP A 242 21.93 7.77 -2.46
C ASP A 242 21.31 7.09 -1.24
N VAL A 243 20.52 7.83 -0.46
CA VAL A 243 19.76 7.39 0.72
C VAL A 243 18.32 7.85 0.54
N ALA A 244 17.37 6.95 0.82
CA ALA A 244 15.94 7.22 0.79
C ALA A 244 15.30 6.78 2.11
N LEU A 245 14.45 7.62 2.71
CA LEU A 245 13.52 7.23 3.76
C LEU A 245 12.18 6.95 3.11
N GLY A 246 11.69 5.73 3.19
CA GLY A 246 10.46 5.30 2.51
C GLY A 246 10.08 3.86 2.78
N TRP A 247 9.40 3.20 1.84
CA TRP A 247 8.80 1.87 1.97
C TRP A 247 9.56 0.78 1.21
N ASN A 248 9.23 -0.49 1.51
CA ASN A 248 9.91 -1.69 0.99
C ASN A 248 10.09 -1.73 -0.53
N GLU A 249 9.13 -1.23 -1.32
CA GLU A 249 9.19 -1.25 -2.78
C GLU A 249 10.46 -0.58 -3.34
N ILE A 250 11.07 0.33 -2.58
CA ILE A 250 12.34 0.97 -2.95
C ILE A 250 13.46 -0.06 -3.07
N ALA A 251 13.50 -1.08 -2.19
CA ALA A 251 14.48 -2.13 -2.27
C ALA A 251 14.38 -2.89 -3.60
N TRP A 252 13.17 -3.33 -3.94
CA TRP A 252 12.92 -4.11 -5.15
C TRP A 252 13.08 -3.28 -6.42
N SER A 253 12.42 -2.11 -6.48
CA SER A 253 12.33 -1.31 -7.71
C SER A 253 13.59 -0.51 -8.03
N ALA A 254 14.36 -0.08 -7.02
CA ALA A 254 15.62 0.65 -7.22
C ALA A 254 16.86 -0.23 -7.05
N GLY A 255 16.72 -1.46 -6.55
CA GLY A 255 17.85 -2.29 -6.14
C GLY A 255 18.62 -1.71 -4.95
N ALA A 256 17.96 -0.88 -4.14
CA ALA A 256 18.55 -0.30 -2.94
C ALA A 256 18.57 -1.33 -1.80
N LYS A 257 19.58 -1.28 -0.96
CA LYS A 257 19.63 -2.12 0.24
C LYS A 257 18.72 -1.54 1.32
N MET A 258 17.77 -2.33 1.79
CA MET A 258 16.94 -2.00 2.94
C MET A 258 17.77 -2.08 4.22
N MET A 259 17.73 -1.01 5.03
CA MET A 259 18.43 -0.95 6.31
C MET A 259 17.62 -1.69 7.38
N GLN A 260 18.36 -2.45 8.21
CA GLN A 260 17.83 -3.20 9.36
C GLN A 260 18.54 -2.71 10.65
N PRO A 261 18.27 -1.50 11.13
CA PRO A 261 18.96 -0.97 12.29
C PRO A 261 18.62 -1.75 13.56
N SER A 262 19.55 -1.83 14.50
CA SER A 262 19.41 -2.62 15.72
C SER A 262 18.28 -2.14 16.65
N ASN A 263 17.83 -0.89 16.51
CA ASN A 263 16.68 -0.34 17.23
C ASN A 263 15.33 -0.56 16.51
N GLY A 264 15.33 -1.33 15.41
CA GLY A 264 14.12 -1.72 14.66
C GLY A 264 13.72 -0.73 13.58
N THR A 265 12.77 -1.17 12.75
CA THR A 265 12.10 -0.37 11.71
C THR A 265 10.66 -0.11 12.12
N MET A 266 10.04 0.94 11.58
CA MET A 266 8.61 1.14 11.77
C MET A 266 7.84 0.21 10.82
N THR A 267 6.99 -0.66 11.39
CA THR A 267 6.16 -1.60 10.64
C THR A 267 4.75 -1.05 10.54
N TRP A 268 4.18 -1.11 9.35
CA TRP A 268 2.79 -0.71 9.10
C TRP A 268 1.99 -1.90 8.55
N ALA A 269 0.67 -1.86 8.73
CA ALA A 269 -0.28 -2.78 8.10
C ALA A 269 -1.47 -1.98 7.59
N CYS A 270 -1.81 -2.17 6.32
CA CYS A 270 -2.94 -1.54 5.68
C CYS A 270 -3.93 -2.62 5.20
N GLY A 271 -5.15 -2.24 4.89
CA GLY A 271 -6.16 -3.19 4.45
C GLY A 271 -7.57 -2.62 4.48
N LEU A 272 -8.55 -3.50 4.36
CA LEU A 272 -9.92 -3.13 4.05
C LEU A 272 -10.76 -2.91 5.30
N ALA A 273 -11.46 -1.79 5.34
CA ALA A 273 -12.45 -1.43 6.34
C ALA A 273 -13.80 -1.17 5.67
N ILE A 274 -14.90 -1.68 6.25
CA ILE A 274 -16.26 -1.48 5.72
C ILE A 274 -16.70 -0.05 6.04
N VAL A 275 -17.03 0.71 5.02
CA VAL A 275 -17.59 2.06 5.18
C VAL A 275 -19.06 1.96 5.57
N LYS A 276 -19.49 2.85 6.44
CA LYS A 276 -20.86 2.86 6.94
C LYS A 276 -21.89 3.05 5.82
N GLY A 277 -22.82 2.11 5.73
CA GLY A 277 -23.85 2.11 4.68
C GLY A 277 -23.47 1.33 3.42
N ALA A 278 -22.31 0.64 3.42
CA ALA A 278 -21.83 -0.20 2.33
C ALA A 278 -22.80 -1.33 1.95
N ASN A 279 -22.70 -1.79 0.71
CA ASN A 279 -23.26 -3.07 0.32
C ASN A 279 -22.38 -4.20 0.89
N LEU A 280 -22.86 -4.83 1.96
CA LEU A 280 -22.07 -5.82 2.71
C LEU A 280 -21.69 -7.05 1.87
N ASP A 281 -22.51 -7.47 0.90
CA ASP A 281 -22.19 -8.64 0.09
C ASP A 281 -21.03 -8.32 -0.88
N LYS A 282 -21.05 -7.15 -1.51
CA LYS A 282 -19.94 -6.65 -2.33
C LYS A 282 -18.68 -6.43 -1.50
N ALA A 283 -18.80 -5.79 -0.33
CA ALA A 283 -17.69 -5.53 0.57
C ALA A 283 -16.97 -6.83 0.99
N TYR A 284 -17.70 -7.85 1.44
CA TYR A 284 -17.07 -9.11 1.84
C TYR A 284 -16.52 -9.90 0.66
N ALA A 285 -17.14 -9.85 -0.53
CA ALA A 285 -16.57 -10.47 -1.72
C ALA A 285 -15.20 -9.85 -2.07
N MET A 286 -15.07 -8.51 -2.03
CA MET A 286 -13.78 -7.83 -2.23
C MET A 286 -12.77 -8.16 -1.13
N ILE A 287 -13.18 -8.20 0.15
CA ILE A 287 -12.30 -8.58 1.27
C ILE A 287 -11.79 -10.01 1.07
N ASN A 288 -12.65 -10.95 0.67
CA ASN A 288 -12.25 -12.35 0.43
C ASN A 288 -11.25 -12.45 -0.74
N GLY A 289 -11.44 -11.70 -1.81
CA GLY A 289 -10.46 -11.59 -2.88
C GLY A 289 -9.13 -11.03 -2.39
N ALA A 290 -9.17 -9.88 -1.73
CA ALA A 290 -7.97 -9.18 -1.27
C ALA A 290 -7.19 -9.96 -0.19
N THR A 291 -7.83 -10.80 0.61
CA THR A 291 -7.18 -11.61 1.65
C THR A 291 -6.82 -13.03 1.19
N SER A 292 -6.97 -13.34 -0.10
CA SER A 292 -6.75 -14.66 -0.67
C SER A 292 -5.26 -15.05 -0.72
N ALA A 293 -5.01 -16.35 -0.88
CA ALA A 293 -3.67 -16.87 -1.13
C ALA A 293 -3.08 -16.36 -2.47
N GLU A 294 -3.95 -16.12 -3.46
CA GLU A 294 -3.57 -15.62 -4.78
C GLU A 294 -3.09 -14.17 -4.69
N THR A 295 -3.85 -13.29 -4.03
CA THR A 295 -3.43 -11.91 -3.76
C THR A 295 -2.15 -11.87 -2.93
N SER A 296 -1.98 -12.79 -1.96
CA SER A 296 -0.75 -12.90 -1.19
C SER A 296 0.46 -13.19 -2.07
N ALA A 297 0.35 -14.15 -2.99
CA ALA A 297 1.42 -14.46 -3.93
C ALA A 297 1.71 -13.28 -4.88
N TYR A 298 0.66 -12.64 -5.39
CA TYR A 298 0.76 -11.47 -6.26
C TYR A 298 1.49 -10.31 -5.59
N LEU A 299 1.04 -9.91 -4.40
CA LEU A 299 1.59 -8.77 -3.68
C LEU A 299 3.08 -8.97 -3.32
N LEU A 300 3.43 -10.19 -2.86
CA LEU A 300 4.81 -10.53 -2.56
C LEU A 300 5.71 -10.49 -3.79
N SER A 301 5.23 -10.98 -4.96
CA SER A 301 6.05 -11.07 -6.18
C SER A 301 6.16 -9.74 -6.92
N GLU A 302 5.07 -9.00 -7.04
CA GLU A 302 5.02 -7.82 -7.91
C GLU A 302 5.29 -6.51 -7.15
N TRP A 303 4.91 -6.44 -5.86
CA TRP A 303 5.00 -5.20 -5.09
C TRP A 303 6.16 -5.19 -4.08
N GLY A 304 6.61 -6.36 -3.62
CA GLY A 304 7.62 -6.44 -2.57
C GLY A 304 7.09 -6.05 -1.18
N TYR A 305 5.78 -6.17 -0.97
CA TYR A 305 5.15 -6.00 0.34
C TYR A 305 4.80 -7.34 0.95
N GLY A 306 4.78 -7.44 2.27
CA GLY A 306 4.23 -8.58 2.98
C GLY A 306 2.71 -8.59 2.88
N HIS A 307 2.11 -9.77 3.00
CA HIS A 307 0.67 -9.95 2.97
C HIS A 307 0.18 -10.63 4.24
N SER A 308 -1.06 -10.33 4.65
CA SER A 308 -1.63 -10.93 5.86
C SER A 308 -1.82 -12.45 5.75
N ASN A 309 -2.15 -12.98 4.58
CA ASN A 309 -2.31 -14.41 4.34
C ASN A 309 -0.95 -15.12 4.21
N LYS A 310 -0.75 -16.16 5.02
CA LYS A 310 0.50 -16.94 5.12
C LYS A 310 0.85 -17.72 3.84
N ALA A 311 -0.16 -18.09 3.05
CA ALA A 311 0.02 -19.04 1.95
C ALA A 311 0.96 -18.53 0.85
N GLY A 312 0.92 -17.23 0.53
CA GLY A 312 1.77 -16.62 -0.50
C GLY A 312 3.26 -16.73 -0.21
N PHE A 313 3.66 -16.74 1.06
CA PHE A 313 5.08 -16.82 1.45
C PHE A 313 5.76 -18.14 1.02
N SER A 314 5.01 -19.18 0.77
CA SER A 314 5.53 -20.44 0.25
C SER A 314 5.84 -20.43 -1.25
N THR A 315 5.47 -19.39 -1.97
CA THR A 315 5.70 -19.25 -3.43
C THR A 315 7.06 -18.67 -3.76
N LEU A 316 7.75 -18.04 -2.80
CA LEU A 316 9.06 -17.44 -2.95
C LEU A 316 10.08 -18.09 -2.02
N THR A 317 11.33 -18.12 -2.43
CA THR A 317 12.47 -18.51 -1.59
C THR A 317 12.83 -17.39 -0.60
N ALA A 318 13.59 -17.73 0.44
CA ALA A 318 14.08 -16.74 1.40
C ALA A 318 14.94 -15.65 0.75
N ASP A 319 15.72 -16.00 -0.26
CA ASP A 319 16.56 -15.04 -1.00
C ASP A 319 15.68 -14.09 -1.83
N GLU A 320 14.66 -14.61 -2.53
CA GLU A 320 13.70 -13.79 -3.30
C GLU A 320 12.88 -12.86 -2.42
N LEU A 321 12.49 -13.27 -1.21
CA LEU A 321 11.84 -12.40 -0.22
C LEU A 321 12.79 -11.28 0.22
N ALA A 322 14.05 -11.62 0.53
CA ALA A 322 15.05 -10.65 0.97
C ALA A 322 15.37 -9.59 -0.12
N GLU A 323 15.44 -10.02 -1.41
CA GLU A 323 15.62 -9.11 -2.54
C GLU A 323 14.46 -8.08 -2.65
N ARG A 324 13.28 -8.43 -2.17
CA ARG A 324 12.09 -7.57 -2.14
C ARG A 324 11.96 -6.74 -0.85
N GLY A 325 12.91 -6.88 0.06
CA GLY A 325 12.82 -6.22 1.37
C GLY A 325 11.77 -6.85 2.30
N VAL A 326 11.29 -8.06 1.98
CA VAL A 326 10.33 -8.80 2.81
C VAL A 326 11.08 -9.80 3.70
N ALA A 327 10.74 -9.82 4.97
CA ALA A 327 11.37 -10.73 5.92
C ALA A 327 11.10 -12.20 5.57
N SER A 328 12.15 -13.01 5.52
CA SER A 328 12.05 -14.46 5.28
C SER A 328 11.40 -15.23 6.45
N ASN A 329 11.38 -14.63 7.64
CA ASN A 329 10.61 -15.10 8.80
C ASN A 329 9.57 -14.05 9.20
N PRO A 330 8.41 -14.03 8.54
CA PRO A 330 7.40 -12.99 8.75
C PRO A 330 6.85 -12.97 10.19
N ILE A 331 6.72 -14.13 10.84
CA ILE A 331 6.21 -14.20 12.22
C ILE A 331 7.17 -13.50 13.20
N GLU A 332 8.46 -13.76 13.11
CA GLU A 332 9.46 -13.10 13.93
C GLU A 332 9.51 -11.60 13.67
N HIS A 333 9.47 -11.22 12.39
CA HIS A 333 9.47 -9.84 11.96
C HIS A 333 8.27 -9.08 12.53
N LEU A 334 7.05 -9.60 12.34
CA LEU A 334 5.81 -8.97 12.81
C LEU A 334 5.74 -8.90 14.35
N ASN A 335 6.25 -9.92 15.07
CA ASN A 335 6.32 -9.89 16.54
C ASN A 335 7.30 -8.82 17.07
N ASN A 336 8.33 -8.50 16.31
CA ASN A 336 9.31 -7.46 16.63
C ASN A 336 8.97 -6.11 16.00
N GLY A 337 7.95 -6.04 15.15
CA GLY A 337 7.54 -4.85 14.42
C GLY A 337 7.12 -3.70 15.34
N MET A 338 7.52 -2.49 14.97
CA MET A 338 7.12 -1.28 15.68
C MET A 338 5.87 -0.69 15.00
N PHE A 339 4.72 -1.22 15.32
CA PHE A 339 3.45 -0.66 14.87
C PHE A 339 3.16 0.64 15.62
N SER A 340 3.29 1.76 14.92
CA SER A 340 3.01 3.07 15.49
C SER A 340 1.54 3.22 15.87
N VAL A 341 1.26 4.10 16.83
CA VAL A 341 -0.10 4.53 17.15
C VAL A 341 -0.26 5.99 16.77
N MET A 342 -1.47 6.39 16.38
CA MET A 342 -1.73 7.81 16.12
C MET A 342 -1.84 8.58 17.44
N PRO A 343 -1.38 9.83 17.48
CA PRO A 343 -1.64 10.75 18.58
C PRO A 343 -3.14 10.98 18.82
N THR A 344 -3.49 11.83 19.78
CA THR A 344 -4.85 12.35 19.87
C THR A 344 -5.18 13.20 18.63
N ASP A 345 -6.47 13.31 18.28
CA ASP A 345 -6.88 14.05 17.07
C ASP A 345 -6.31 15.48 17.04
N GLU A 346 -6.27 16.18 18.20
CA GLU A 346 -5.67 17.52 18.31
C GLU A 346 -4.17 17.53 18.00
N VAL A 347 -3.43 16.51 18.43
CA VAL A 347 -1.99 16.40 18.18
C VAL A 347 -1.74 15.94 16.74
N THR A 348 -2.59 15.11 16.17
CA THR A 348 -2.53 14.71 14.76
C THR A 348 -2.70 15.92 13.85
N ASP A 349 -3.74 16.73 14.06
CA ASP A 349 -3.97 17.95 13.29
C ASP A 349 -2.78 18.93 13.40
N TYR A 350 -2.20 19.02 14.61
CA TYR A 350 -0.98 19.81 14.83
C TYR A 350 0.22 19.25 14.06
N MET A 351 0.43 17.95 14.10
CA MET A 351 1.51 17.25 13.42
C MET A 351 1.47 17.49 11.90
N GLU A 352 0.32 17.28 11.29
CA GLU A 352 0.12 17.49 9.85
C GLU A 352 0.39 18.95 9.46
N ALA A 353 -0.11 19.91 10.23
CA ALA A 353 0.13 21.32 9.98
C ALA A 353 1.62 21.70 10.07
N GLN A 354 2.33 21.22 11.12
CA GLN A 354 3.77 21.49 11.29
C GLN A 354 4.62 20.81 10.22
N TRP A 355 4.25 19.59 9.81
CA TRP A 355 4.92 18.87 8.72
C TRP A 355 4.79 19.63 7.40
N ALA A 356 3.56 19.97 7.01
CA ALA A 356 3.30 20.71 5.78
C ALA A 356 4.04 22.07 5.73
N GLU A 357 4.06 22.82 6.84
CA GLU A 357 4.80 24.07 6.97
C GLU A 357 6.31 23.83 6.78
N MET A 358 6.87 22.83 7.45
CA MET A 358 8.28 22.49 7.38
C MET A 358 8.67 22.08 5.95
N VAL A 359 7.93 21.21 5.28
CA VAL A 359 8.20 20.77 3.90
C VAL A 359 8.11 21.95 2.93
N ALA A 360 7.16 22.86 3.10
CA ALA A 360 7.03 24.08 2.27
C ALA A 360 8.14 25.12 2.48
N GLY A 361 9.06 24.91 3.44
CA GLY A 361 10.19 25.81 3.70
C GLY A 361 9.92 26.86 4.78
N GLY A 362 8.89 26.63 5.62
CA GLY A 362 8.55 27.47 6.77
C GLY A 362 9.39 27.18 8.02
#